data_4eb0f9888637bf60c8879b4af687092d
#
_entry.id   4eb0f9888637bf60c8879b4af687092d
#
_cell.length_a   1.000
_cell.length_b   1.000
_cell.length_c   1.000
_cell.angle_alpha   90.00
_cell.angle_beta   90.00
_cell.angle_gamma   90.00
#
_symmetry.space_group_name_H-M   'P 1'
#
loop_
_entity.id
_entity.type
_entity.pdbx_description
1 polymer ?
#
loop_
_entity_poly.entity_id
_entity_poly.type
_entity_poly.pdbx_seq_one_letter_code
_entity_poly.pdbx_strand_id
1 'polypeptide(L)'
;MNAEDIAQYLKVHPNFFSEHAHVLTEVYLPHPHGGRTISIGECQVLALRDKVKLLEAKLAELIQFGEDNDAVSEKVHRLGLALILARDLEGVLQSTYFNLREDFAVPHIALRLWGDFNGYSDKIEFSPVTPDLRTYAESLAHPACGPHALYDTSTWFGQDAPRLRSFATVALRGEHTFGLLALASEEAERFYPEMGTLYLKRLGELISTALLQYSSNA
;
A
#
# COMPACT_ATOMS: atom_id res chain seq x y z
N MET A 1 -9.61 -4.31 -49.18
CA MET A 1 -8.61 -3.67 -48.32
C MET A 1 -9.38 -2.82 -47.34
N ASN A 2 -9.38 -3.19 -46.08
CA ASN A 2 -10.08 -2.44 -45.01
C ASN A 2 -9.15 -1.39 -44.39
N ALA A 3 -9.65 -0.54 -43.50
CA ALA A 3 -8.86 0.52 -42.87
C ALA A 3 -7.69 -0.04 -42.05
N GLU A 4 -7.87 -1.23 -41.43
CA GLU A 4 -6.83 -1.92 -40.67
C GLU A 4 -5.68 -2.44 -41.54
N ASP A 5 -6.02 -2.97 -42.76
CA ASP A 5 -5.01 -3.42 -43.71
C ASP A 5 -4.11 -2.24 -44.15
N ILE A 6 -4.72 -1.06 -44.35
CA ILE A 6 -3.99 0.17 -44.73
C ILE A 6 -3.09 0.62 -43.56
N ALA A 7 -3.61 0.64 -42.32
CA ALA A 7 -2.84 1.01 -41.17
C ALA A 7 -1.65 0.06 -40.94
N GLN A 8 -1.85 -1.23 -41.12
CA GLN A 8 -0.79 -2.23 -41.00
C GLN A 8 0.24 -2.09 -42.11
N TYR A 9 -0.20 -1.85 -43.35
CA TYR A 9 0.69 -1.61 -44.49
C TYR A 9 1.60 -0.42 -44.23
N LEU A 10 1.07 0.71 -43.79
CA LEU A 10 1.85 1.92 -43.52
C LEU A 10 2.83 1.74 -42.33
N LYS A 11 2.52 0.91 -41.37
CA LYS A 11 3.45 0.55 -40.27
C LYS A 11 4.63 -0.26 -40.75
N VAL A 12 4.40 -1.19 -41.69
CA VAL A 12 5.45 -2.07 -42.22
C VAL A 12 6.32 -1.37 -43.31
N HIS A 13 5.75 -0.35 -43.95
CA HIS A 13 6.43 0.39 -45.02
C HIS A 13 6.60 1.89 -44.64
N PRO A 14 7.49 2.22 -43.68
CA PRO A 14 7.65 3.60 -43.18
C PRO A 14 8.14 4.59 -44.25
N ASN A 15 8.81 4.08 -45.32
CA ASN A 15 9.30 4.88 -46.45
C ASN A 15 8.20 5.24 -47.47
N PHE A 16 6.99 4.73 -47.32
CA PHE A 16 5.90 4.97 -48.27
C PHE A 16 5.70 6.47 -48.56
N PHE A 17 5.70 7.29 -47.51
CA PHE A 17 5.51 8.74 -47.65
C PHE A 17 6.75 9.48 -48.21
N SER A 18 7.93 8.86 -48.19
CA SER A 18 9.11 9.42 -48.86
C SER A 18 9.01 9.26 -50.39
N GLU A 19 8.41 8.15 -50.85
CA GLU A 19 8.22 7.87 -52.29
C GLU A 19 6.93 8.54 -52.80
N HIS A 20 5.92 8.69 -51.95
CA HIS A 20 4.61 9.22 -52.29
C HIS A 20 4.28 10.49 -51.50
N ALA A 21 5.22 11.45 -51.44
CA ALA A 21 5.08 12.70 -50.67
C ALA A 21 3.83 13.54 -51.08
N HIS A 22 3.39 13.46 -52.32
CA HIS A 22 2.22 14.16 -52.83
C HIS A 22 0.94 13.77 -52.08
N VAL A 23 0.83 12.51 -51.61
CA VAL A 23 -0.33 12.03 -50.86
C VAL A 23 -0.51 12.83 -49.55
N LEU A 24 0.61 13.23 -48.92
CA LEU A 24 0.55 14.06 -47.69
C LEU A 24 0.00 15.46 -47.92
N THR A 25 0.11 16.00 -49.12
CA THR A 25 -0.41 17.32 -49.47
C THR A 25 -1.88 17.28 -49.90
N GLU A 26 -2.36 16.13 -50.34
CA GLU A 26 -3.72 15.96 -50.85
C GLU A 26 -4.71 15.43 -49.79
N VAL A 27 -4.19 14.74 -48.75
CA VAL A 27 -5.02 14.17 -47.66
C VAL A 27 -5.23 15.20 -46.58
N TYR A 28 -6.47 15.66 -46.44
CA TYR A 28 -6.91 16.55 -45.34
C TYR A 28 -7.77 15.78 -44.34
N LEU A 29 -7.41 15.92 -43.07
CA LEU A 29 -8.13 15.32 -41.96
C LEU A 29 -9.06 16.34 -41.33
N PRO A 30 -10.31 16.00 -40.96
CA PRO A 30 -11.16 16.91 -40.19
C PRO A 30 -10.54 17.21 -38.83
N HIS A 31 -10.61 18.47 -38.43
CA HIS A 31 -10.10 18.90 -37.12
C HIS A 31 -10.96 18.24 -36.01
N PRO A 32 -10.38 17.61 -34.99
CA PRO A 32 -11.14 16.89 -33.95
C PRO A 32 -12.10 17.78 -33.12
N HIS A 33 -11.92 19.12 -33.16
CA HIS A 33 -12.72 20.07 -32.38
C HIS A 33 -13.30 21.24 -33.19
N GLY A 34 -13.41 21.15 -34.50
CA GLY A 34 -14.05 22.21 -35.29
C GLY A 34 -13.80 22.10 -36.79
N GLY A 35 -14.76 22.43 -37.58
CA GLY A 35 -14.94 22.22 -39.03
C GLY A 35 -13.89 22.75 -40.00
N ARG A 36 -12.62 22.90 -39.61
CA ARG A 36 -11.47 23.18 -40.50
C ARG A 36 -10.74 21.90 -40.83
N THR A 37 -10.36 21.73 -42.08
CA THR A 37 -9.44 20.68 -42.48
C THR A 37 -8.02 21.01 -42.07
N ILE A 38 -7.27 20.04 -41.52
CA ILE A 38 -5.87 20.17 -41.12
C ILE A 38 -5.00 19.17 -41.89
N SER A 39 -3.73 19.48 -42.08
CA SER A 39 -2.76 18.57 -42.67
C SER A 39 -2.45 17.39 -41.75
N ILE A 40 -1.97 16.28 -42.32
CA ILE A 40 -1.50 15.11 -41.53
C ILE A 40 -0.42 15.51 -40.52
N GLY A 41 0.49 16.44 -40.90
CA GLY A 41 1.53 16.95 -40.02
C GLY A 41 0.95 17.69 -38.79
N GLU A 42 -0.05 18.55 -38.97
CA GLU A 42 -0.72 19.23 -37.86
C GLU A 42 -1.46 18.24 -36.96
N CYS A 43 -2.08 17.20 -37.53
CA CYS A 43 -2.71 16.13 -36.77
C CYS A 43 -1.67 15.35 -35.93
N GLN A 44 -0.50 15.04 -36.49
CA GLN A 44 0.60 14.42 -35.75
C GLN A 44 1.11 15.31 -34.61
N VAL A 45 1.26 16.62 -34.82
CA VAL A 45 1.68 17.56 -33.78
C VAL A 45 0.67 17.59 -32.64
N LEU A 46 -0.63 17.61 -32.93
CA LEU A 46 -1.68 17.56 -31.92
C LEU A 46 -1.62 16.24 -31.11
N ALA A 47 -1.54 15.10 -31.81
CA ALA A 47 -1.45 13.80 -31.15
C ALA A 47 -0.19 13.66 -30.29
N LEU A 48 0.96 14.21 -30.75
CA LEU A 48 2.19 14.24 -29.97
C LEU A 48 2.06 15.13 -28.72
N ARG A 49 1.43 16.30 -28.84
CA ARG A 49 1.16 17.18 -27.69
C ARG A 49 0.28 16.51 -26.64
N ASP A 50 -0.77 15.80 -27.06
CA ASP A 50 -1.64 15.08 -26.15
C ASP A 50 -0.89 13.92 -25.46
N LYS A 51 -0.02 13.22 -26.21
CA LYS A 51 0.85 12.18 -25.66
C LYS A 51 1.86 12.75 -24.66
N VAL A 52 2.46 13.91 -24.93
CA VAL A 52 3.37 14.58 -23.99
C VAL A 52 2.63 14.94 -22.71
N LYS A 53 1.45 15.57 -22.79
CA LYS A 53 0.63 15.89 -21.59
C LYS A 53 0.30 14.66 -20.75
N LEU A 54 -0.05 13.56 -21.43
CA LEU A 54 -0.32 12.30 -20.73
C LEU A 54 0.93 11.75 -20.02
N LEU A 55 2.10 11.82 -20.67
CA LEU A 55 3.37 11.38 -20.08
C LEU A 55 3.81 12.29 -18.94
N GLU A 56 3.65 13.59 -19.05
CA GLU A 56 3.92 14.56 -17.97
C GLU A 56 3.02 14.30 -16.76
N ALA A 57 1.72 14.05 -16.96
CA ALA A 57 0.81 13.69 -15.88
C ALA A 57 1.21 12.38 -15.19
N LYS A 58 1.58 11.36 -15.97
CA LYS A 58 2.08 10.09 -15.44
C LYS A 58 3.39 10.23 -14.67
N LEU A 59 4.30 11.08 -15.17
CA LEU A 59 5.55 11.37 -14.48
C LEU A 59 5.30 12.07 -13.14
N ALA A 60 4.41 13.06 -13.12
CA ALA A 60 4.02 13.74 -11.87
C ALA A 60 3.41 12.76 -10.85
N GLU A 61 2.55 11.84 -11.29
CA GLU A 61 1.99 10.77 -10.44
C GLU A 61 3.09 9.86 -9.86
N LEU A 62 4.07 9.46 -10.67
CA LEU A 62 5.19 8.63 -10.22
C LEU A 62 6.11 9.35 -9.23
N ILE A 63 6.35 10.65 -9.44
CA ILE A 63 7.13 11.48 -8.49
C ILE A 63 6.38 11.53 -7.15
N GLN A 64 5.06 11.78 -7.17
CA GLN A 64 4.25 11.82 -5.95
C GLN A 64 4.31 10.47 -5.19
N PHE A 65 4.20 9.35 -5.89
CA PHE A 65 4.36 8.04 -5.26
C PHE A 65 5.75 7.84 -4.66
N GLY A 66 6.80 8.38 -5.29
CA GLY A 66 8.15 8.39 -4.73
C GLY A 66 8.22 9.14 -3.42
N GLU A 67 7.73 10.37 -3.38
CA GLU A 67 7.70 11.22 -2.19
C GLU A 67 6.88 10.60 -1.05
N ASP A 68 5.71 10.02 -1.36
CA ASP A 68 4.88 9.31 -0.38
C ASP A 68 5.61 8.09 0.21
N ASN A 69 6.30 7.31 -0.63
CA ASN A 69 7.10 6.17 -0.19
C ASN A 69 8.28 6.59 0.70
N ASP A 70 8.97 7.68 0.37
CA ASP A 70 10.06 8.22 1.17
C ASP A 70 9.54 8.69 2.54
N ALA A 71 8.40 9.38 2.57
CA ALA A 71 7.76 9.82 3.81
C ALA A 71 7.37 8.64 4.71
N VAL A 72 6.82 7.55 4.14
CA VAL A 72 6.52 6.33 4.93
C VAL A 72 7.78 5.63 5.39
N SER A 73 8.83 5.57 4.56
CA SER A 73 10.12 4.98 4.93
C SER A 73 10.76 5.69 6.11
N GLU A 74 10.69 7.02 6.16
CA GLU A 74 11.18 7.84 7.28
C GLU A 74 10.40 7.53 8.57
N LYS A 75 9.08 7.34 8.50
CA LYS A 75 8.26 6.94 9.65
C LYS A 75 8.66 5.57 10.18
N VAL A 76 8.90 4.60 9.29
CA VAL A 76 9.37 3.25 9.66
C VAL A 76 10.74 3.33 10.33
N HIS A 77 11.65 4.15 9.80
CA HIS A 77 12.97 4.37 10.38
C HIS A 77 12.87 4.94 11.81
N ARG A 78 12.02 5.95 12.03
CA ARG A 78 11.81 6.54 13.37
C ARG A 78 11.25 5.53 14.36
N LEU A 79 10.27 4.70 13.95
CA LEU A 79 9.81 3.60 14.78
C LEU A 79 10.96 2.66 15.14
N GLY A 80 11.78 2.26 14.17
CA GLY A 80 12.95 1.40 14.42
C GLY A 80 13.89 1.98 15.48
N LEU A 81 14.21 3.27 15.38
CA LEU A 81 15.04 3.96 16.38
C LEU A 81 14.38 3.99 17.77
N ALA A 82 13.07 4.25 17.83
CA ALA A 82 12.33 4.26 19.09
C ALA A 82 12.31 2.88 19.75
N LEU A 83 12.14 1.81 18.97
CA LEU A 83 12.18 0.43 19.46
C LEU A 83 13.57 0.02 19.97
N ILE A 84 14.65 0.45 19.30
CA ILE A 84 16.04 0.18 19.73
C ILE A 84 16.36 0.89 21.07
N LEU A 85 15.78 2.07 21.29
CA LEU A 85 15.99 2.85 22.51
C LEU A 85 15.14 2.37 23.69
N ALA A 86 14.15 1.53 23.44
CA ALA A 86 13.30 0.95 24.49
C ALA A 86 14.15 0.07 25.42
N ARG A 87 13.96 0.22 26.75
CA ARG A 87 14.76 -0.46 27.77
C ARG A 87 14.06 -1.66 28.39
N ASP A 88 12.78 -1.76 28.16
CA ASP A 88 11.91 -2.81 28.69
C ASP A 88 10.73 -3.05 27.75
N LEU A 89 9.98 -4.10 28.00
CA LEU A 89 8.79 -4.45 27.19
C LEU A 89 7.76 -3.32 27.19
N GLU A 90 7.58 -2.62 28.29
CA GLU A 90 6.67 -1.48 28.37
C GLU A 90 7.07 -0.36 27.43
N GLY A 91 8.35 -0.03 27.38
CA GLY A 91 8.89 0.95 26.43
C GLY A 91 8.69 0.54 24.98
N VAL A 92 8.82 -0.76 24.64
CA VAL A 92 8.52 -1.28 23.29
C VAL A 92 7.02 -1.09 22.98
N LEU A 93 6.13 -1.47 23.88
CA LEU A 93 4.69 -1.30 23.67
C LEU A 93 4.30 0.17 23.52
N GLN A 94 4.78 1.04 24.43
CA GLN A 94 4.52 2.48 24.34
C GLN A 94 5.05 3.09 23.05
N SER A 95 6.28 2.77 22.64
CA SER A 95 6.86 3.24 21.39
C SER A 95 6.05 2.77 20.18
N THR A 96 5.59 1.52 20.20
CA THR A 96 4.74 0.96 19.13
C THR A 96 3.43 1.73 19.02
N TYR A 97 2.67 1.88 20.12
CA TYR A 97 1.41 2.60 20.10
C TYR A 97 1.57 4.08 19.73
N PHE A 98 2.60 4.74 20.28
CA PHE A 98 2.85 6.15 20.02
C PHE A 98 3.16 6.38 18.55
N ASN A 99 4.14 5.68 17.98
CA ASN A 99 4.53 5.88 16.58
C ASN A 99 3.40 5.50 15.61
N LEU A 100 2.69 4.39 15.85
CA LEU A 100 1.56 4.01 14.99
C LEU A 100 0.44 5.06 15.03
N ARG A 101 0.20 5.70 16.18
CA ARG A 101 -0.83 6.73 16.32
C ARG A 101 -0.39 8.07 15.74
N GLU A 102 0.79 8.55 16.12
CA GLU A 102 1.23 9.90 15.79
C GLU A 102 1.88 9.96 14.39
N ASP A 103 2.82 9.06 14.09
CA ASP A 103 3.52 9.10 12.82
C ASP A 103 2.70 8.50 11.67
N PHE A 104 2.08 7.34 11.90
CA PHE A 104 1.26 6.68 10.90
C PHE A 104 -0.21 7.12 10.94
N ALA A 105 -0.60 7.94 11.94
CA ALA A 105 -1.96 8.42 12.14
C ALA A 105 -3.01 7.27 12.17
N VAL A 106 -2.67 6.10 12.71
CA VAL A 106 -3.60 4.98 12.85
C VAL A 106 -4.45 5.23 14.09
N PRO A 107 -5.77 5.45 13.96
CA PRO A 107 -6.61 5.86 15.10
C PRO A 107 -6.83 4.72 16.09
N HIS A 108 -6.96 3.49 15.62
CA HIS A 108 -7.30 2.35 16.46
C HIS A 108 -6.24 1.24 16.27
N ILE A 109 -5.61 0.89 17.40
CA ILE A 109 -4.52 -0.07 17.46
C ILE A 109 -4.81 -1.04 18.59
N ALA A 110 -4.73 -2.32 18.32
CA ALA A 110 -4.82 -3.37 19.31
C ALA A 110 -3.73 -4.41 19.09
N LEU A 111 -3.12 -4.85 20.18
CA LEU A 111 -2.06 -5.84 20.18
C LEU A 111 -2.46 -6.99 21.12
N ARG A 112 -2.22 -8.23 20.68
CA ARG A 112 -2.31 -9.41 21.56
C ARG A 112 -1.06 -10.25 21.39
N LEU A 113 -0.51 -10.64 22.54
CA LEU A 113 0.68 -11.45 22.65
C LEU A 113 0.34 -12.74 23.38
N TRP A 114 0.87 -13.84 22.89
CA TRP A 114 0.78 -15.16 23.52
C TRP A 114 2.15 -15.80 23.47
N GLY A 115 2.75 -15.93 24.60
CA GLY A 115 4.09 -16.45 24.77
C GLY A 115 4.49 -16.25 26.23
N ASP A 116 5.69 -16.60 26.54
CA ASP A 116 6.23 -16.41 27.88
C ASP A 116 6.98 -15.07 27.95
N PHE A 117 6.29 -14.06 28.47
CA PHE A 117 6.82 -12.75 28.76
C PHE A 117 6.77 -12.51 30.27
N ASN A 118 7.82 -12.91 30.97
CA ASN A 118 7.88 -12.86 32.42
C ASN A 118 7.45 -11.53 33.03
N GLY A 119 6.43 -11.57 33.92
CA GLY A 119 6.01 -10.44 34.74
C GLY A 119 5.02 -9.47 34.12
N TYR A 120 4.45 -9.77 32.93
CA TYR A 120 3.55 -8.85 32.19
C TYR A 120 2.13 -9.39 31.96
N SER A 121 1.75 -10.49 32.62
CA SER A 121 0.47 -11.18 32.40
C SER A 121 -0.77 -10.33 32.64
N ASP A 122 -0.66 -9.25 33.41
CA ASP A 122 -1.81 -8.41 33.83
C ASP A 122 -2.15 -7.31 32.80
N LYS A 123 -1.31 -7.16 31.76
CA LYS A 123 -1.58 -6.16 30.70
C LYS A 123 -2.60 -6.68 29.69
N ILE A 124 -3.34 -5.76 29.08
CA ILE A 124 -4.38 -6.09 28.10
C ILE A 124 -3.82 -6.83 26.87
N GLU A 125 -2.57 -6.60 26.51
CA GLU A 125 -1.87 -7.23 25.43
C GLU A 125 -1.73 -8.75 25.63
N PHE A 126 -1.75 -9.21 26.88
CA PHE A 126 -1.66 -10.63 27.24
C PHE A 126 -3.02 -11.26 27.55
N SER A 127 -4.12 -10.56 27.26
CA SER A 127 -5.46 -11.15 27.40
C SER A 127 -5.58 -12.41 26.53
N PRO A 128 -6.27 -13.45 27.05
CA PRO A 128 -6.43 -14.71 26.34
C PRO A 128 -7.05 -14.52 24.95
N VAL A 129 -6.52 -15.25 23.96
CA VAL A 129 -7.04 -15.32 22.60
C VAL A 129 -7.52 -16.73 22.29
N THR A 130 -8.49 -16.84 21.39
CA THR A 130 -9.03 -18.15 20.99
C THR A 130 -7.99 -18.97 20.23
N PRO A 131 -8.03 -20.31 20.29
CA PRO A 131 -7.16 -21.18 19.50
C PRO A 131 -7.29 -20.92 17.99
N ASP A 132 -8.50 -20.64 17.51
CA ASP A 132 -8.78 -20.36 16.11
C ASP A 132 -8.05 -19.10 15.64
N LEU A 133 -8.00 -18.06 16.46
CA LEU A 133 -7.26 -16.84 16.17
C LEU A 133 -5.74 -17.09 16.10
N ARG A 134 -5.19 -17.94 16.97
CA ARG A 134 -3.77 -18.35 16.91
C ARG A 134 -3.47 -19.11 15.62
N THR A 135 -4.32 -20.05 15.24
CA THR A 135 -4.20 -20.80 13.98
C THR A 135 -4.28 -19.90 12.78
N TYR A 136 -5.20 -18.91 12.82
CA TYR A 136 -5.29 -17.89 11.78
C TYR A 136 -3.99 -17.07 11.69
N ALA A 137 -3.51 -16.53 12.80
CA ALA A 137 -2.28 -15.75 12.84
C ALA A 137 -1.06 -16.54 12.32
N GLU A 138 -0.99 -17.85 12.61
CA GLU A 138 0.05 -18.76 12.09
C GLU A 138 -0.03 -18.88 10.57
N SER A 139 -1.24 -18.99 10.03
CA SER A 139 -1.48 -19.12 8.58
C SER A 139 -1.24 -17.84 7.78
N LEU A 140 -1.15 -16.69 8.45
CA LEU A 140 -1.10 -15.36 7.84
C LEU A 140 0.30 -15.05 7.27
N ALA A 141 0.63 -15.55 6.09
CA ALA A 141 1.96 -15.36 5.48
C ALA A 141 2.31 -13.88 5.19
N HIS A 142 1.31 -13.05 4.95
CA HIS A 142 1.41 -11.60 4.70
C HIS A 142 0.36 -10.87 5.51
N PRO A 143 0.56 -9.58 5.83
CA PRO A 143 -0.49 -8.76 6.43
C PRO A 143 -1.77 -8.81 5.60
N ALA A 144 -2.92 -8.93 6.26
CA ALA A 144 -4.22 -8.92 5.60
C ALA A 144 -4.93 -7.58 5.86
N CYS A 145 -5.50 -7.02 4.80
CA CYS A 145 -6.28 -5.79 4.83
C CYS A 145 -7.70 -6.05 4.29
N GLY A 146 -8.70 -5.35 4.81
CA GLY A 146 -10.07 -5.49 4.33
C GLY A 146 -11.11 -4.71 5.12
N PRO A 147 -12.36 -4.71 4.64
CA PRO A 147 -13.45 -3.94 5.25
C PRO A 147 -14.03 -4.57 6.52
N HIS A 148 -13.63 -5.79 6.85
CA HIS A 148 -14.14 -6.51 8.01
C HIS A 148 -13.02 -6.97 8.92
N ALA A 149 -13.25 -6.87 10.23
CA ALA A 149 -12.38 -7.49 11.21
C ALA A 149 -12.43 -9.02 11.03
N LEU A 150 -11.25 -9.63 11.05
CA LEU A 150 -11.14 -11.08 10.96
C LEU A 150 -11.24 -11.66 12.37
N TYR A 151 -12.00 -12.74 12.52
CA TYR A 151 -12.30 -13.35 13.82
C TYR A 151 -12.84 -12.32 14.81
N ASP A 152 -12.65 -12.53 16.10
CA ASP A 152 -13.14 -11.64 17.17
C ASP A 152 -12.27 -10.40 17.40
N THR A 153 -11.37 -10.06 16.46
CA THR A 153 -10.48 -8.90 16.64
C THR A 153 -11.22 -7.57 16.74
N SER A 154 -12.45 -7.47 16.23
CA SER A 154 -13.30 -6.29 16.41
C SER A 154 -13.57 -5.97 17.88
N THR A 155 -13.68 -6.98 18.73
CA THR A 155 -13.94 -6.82 20.18
C THR A 155 -12.79 -6.10 20.90
N TRP A 156 -11.59 -6.12 20.34
CA TRP A 156 -10.41 -5.47 20.91
C TRP A 156 -10.49 -3.95 20.89
N PHE A 157 -11.34 -3.39 20.03
CA PHE A 157 -11.55 -1.95 19.88
C PHE A 157 -12.71 -1.43 20.75
N GLY A 158 -13.36 -2.29 21.55
CA GLY A 158 -14.37 -1.89 22.53
C GLY A 158 -15.53 -1.12 21.90
N GLN A 159 -15.82 0.06 22.44
CA GLN A 159 -16.96 0.89 22.01
C GLN A 159 -16.81 1.48 20.60
N ASP A 160 -15.61 1.56 20.07
CA ASP A 160 -15.35 2.10 18.74
C ASP A 160 -15.61 1.08 17.62
N ALA A 161 -15.65 -0.21 17.94
CA ALA A 161 -15.83 -1.30 16.97
C ALA A 161 -16.96 -1.08 15.93
N PRO A 162 -18.16 -0.55 16.28
CA PRO A 162 -19.23 -0.33 15.31
C PRO A 162 -18.95 0.76 14.25
N ARG A 163 -17.99 1.63 14.51
CA ARG A 163 -17.63 2.73 13.59
C ARG A 163 -16.54 2.36 12.62
N LEU A 164 -15.82 1.29 12.90
CA LEU A 164 -14.65 0.88 12.12
C LEU A 164 -15.09 0.27 10.78
N ARG A 165 -14.44 0.69 9.69
CA ARG A 165 -14.78 0.32 8.32
C ARG A 165 -13.66 -0.35 7.55
N SER A 166 -12.41 -0.25 8.04
CA SER A 166 -11.28 -0.93 7.44
C SER A 166 -10.33 -1.45 8.51
N PHE A 167 -9.72 -2.59 8.25
CA PHE A 167 -8.89 -3.32 9.19
C PHE A 167 -7.64 -3.83 8.52
N ALA A 168 -6.53 -3.84 9.27
CA ALA A 168 -5.33 -4.55 8.89
C ALA A 168 -4.87 -5.44 10.03
N THR A 169 -4.42 -6.65 9.73
CA THR A 169 -3.86 -7.60 10.69
C THR A 169 -2.44 -8.00 10.28
N VAL A 170 -1.55 -7.99 11.24
CA VAL A 170 -0.12 -8.31 11.06
C VAL A 170 0.27 -9.34 12.12
N ALA A 171 0.70 -10.52 11.69
CA ALA A 171 1.23 -11.53 12.58
C ALA A 171 2.62 -11.13 13.09
N LEU A 172 2.83 -11.26 14.40
CA LEU A 172 4.11 -11.03 15.05
C LEU A 172 4.81 -12.38 15.25
N ARG A 173 6.01 -12.50 14.67
CA ARG A 173 6.70 -13.78 14.51
C ARG A 173 8.15 -13.73 14.97
N GLY A 174 8.57 -14.85 15.62
CA GLY A 174 9.93 -15.31 15.72
C GLY A 174 10.08 -16.61 14.95
N GLU A 175 10.50 -17.68 15.62
CA GLU A 175 10.42 -19.05 15.08
C GLU A 175 8.95 -19.49 14.90
N HIS A 176 8.08 -19.07 15.82
CA HIS A 176 6.64 -19.25 15.79
C HIS A 176 5.92 -17.90 15.89
N THR A 177 4.63 -17.90 15.53
CA THR A 177 3.79 -16.73 15.75
C THR A 177 3.46 -16.58 17.23
N PHE A 178 3.81 -15.44 17.82
CA PHE A 178 3.61 -15.16 19.24
C PHE A 178 2.68 -13.98 19.50
N GLY A 179 2.15 -13.35 18.47
CA GLY A 179 1.26 -12.21 18.63
C GLY A 179 0.55 -11.83 17.33
N LEU A 180 -0.42 -10.94 17.47
CA LEU A 180 -1.15 -10.31 16.39
C LEU A 180 -1.33 -8.83 16.68
N LEU A 181 -0.93 -7.99 15.73
CA LEU A 181 -1.21 -6.57 15.69
C LEU A 181 -2.43 -6.34 14.80
N ALA A 182 -3.47 -5.73 15.35
CA ALA A 182 -4.66 -5.31 14.63
C ALA A 182 -4.72 -3.78 14.57
N LEU A 183 -4.89 -3.26 13.38
CA LEU A 183 -5.06 -1.84 13.09
C LEU A 183 -6.46 -1.64 12.51
N ALA A 184 -7.11 -0.53 12.83
CA ALA A 184 -8.43 -0.24 12.29
C ALA A 184 -8.64 1.26 12.07
N SER A 185 -9.56 1.59 11.17
CA SER A 185 -9.93 2.97 10.84
C SER A 185 -11.43 3.09 10.54
N GLU A 186 -11.98 4.26 10.80
CA GLU A 186 -13.32 4.66 10.35
C GLU A 186 -13.36 4.95 8.84
N GLU A 187 -12.20 5.18 8.21
CA GLU A 187 -12.06 5.39 6.77
C GLU A 187 -12.00 4.04 6.04
N ALA A 188 -12.95 3.80 5.12
CA ALA A 188 -13.04 2.53 4.39
C ALA A 188 -11.84 2.28 3.46
N GLU A 189 -11.27 3.34 2.89
CA GLU A 189 -10.17 3.28 1.93
C GLU A 189 -8.77 3.23 2.59
N ARG A 190 -8.69 3.18 3.93
CA ARG A 190 -7.39 3.18 4.61
C ARG A 190 -6.67 1.83 4.52
N PHE A 191 -7.39 0.75 4.74
CA PHE A 191 -6.87 -0.63 4.71
C PHE A 191 -7.70 -1.47 3.73
N TYR A 192 -7.61 -1.16 2.43
CA TYR A 192 -8.35 -1.87 1.39
C TYR A 192 -7.63 -3.16 0.94
N PRO A 193 -8.35 -4.17 0.41
CA PRO A 193 -7.81 -5.51 0.15
C PRO A 193 -6.59 -5.55 -0.80
N GLU A 194 -6.57 -4.69 -1.82
CA GLU A 194 -5.49 -4.62 -2.81
C GLU A 194 -4.34 -3.70 -2.38
N MET A 195 -4.38 -3.18 -1.16
CA MET A 195 -3.33 -2.31 -0.61
C MET A 195 -1.99 -3.05 -0.55
N GLY A 196 -0.92 -2.37 -0.98
CA GLY A 196 0.45 -2.87 -0.83
C GLY A 196 0.82 -3.04 0.65
N THR A 197 1.08 -4.28 1.09
CA THR A 197 1.32 -4.60 2.51
C THR A 197 2.80 -4.55 2.93
N LEU A 198 3.70 -4.07 2.06
CA LEU A 198 5.14 -4.05 2.32
C LEU A 198 5.51 -3.34 3.63
N TYR A 199 4.96 -2.16 3.85
CA TYR A 199 5.24 -1.38 5.06
C TYR A 199 4.62 -1.99 6.31
N LEU A 200 3.41 -2.56 6.21
CA LEU A 200 2.80 -3.31 7.32
C LEU A 200 3.65 -4.52 7.71
N LYS A 201 4.22 -5.22 6.72
CA LYS A 201 5.15 -6.32 6.95
C LYS A 201 6.41 -5.84 7.68
N ARG A 202 7.04 -4.76 7.20
CA ARG A 202 8.24 -4.18 7.85
C ARG A 202 7.96 -3.72 9.29
N LEU A 203 6.81 -3.09 9.53
CA LEU A 203 6.38 -2.73 10.88
C LEU A 203 6.25 -3.97 11.77
N GLY A 204 5.59 -5.02 11.28
CA GLY A 204 5.46 -6.29 12.00
C GLY A 204 6.81 -6.93 12.33
N GLU A 205 7.76 -6.94 11.39
CA GLU A 205 9.11 -7.47 11.58
C GLU A 205 9.88 -6.68 12.65
N LEU A 206 9.85 -5.34 12.61
CA LEU A 206 10.53 -4.49 13.59
C LEU A 206 9.94 -4.67 14.99
N ILE A 207 8.61 -4.63 15.10
CA ILE A 207 7.90 -4.82 16.36
C ILE A 207 8.16 -6.22 16.92
N SER A 208 8.09 -7.26 16.08
CA SER A 208 8.37 -8.64 16.48
C SER A 208 9.79 -8.77 17.04
N THR A 209 10.79 -8.26 16.32
CA THR A 209 12.19 -8.32 16.74
C THR A 209 12.41 -7.61 18.08
N ALA A 210 11.79 -6.44 18.27
CA ALA A 210 11.90 -5.69 19.53
C ALA A 210 11.22 -6.42 20.70
N LEU A 211 10.05 -7.03 20.48
CA LEU A 211 9.31 -7.77 21.52
C LEU A 211 10.03 -9.07 21.92
N LEU A 212 10.63 -9.77 20.95
CA LEU A 212 11.35 -11.04 21.19
C LEU A 212 12.52 -10.89 22.15
N GLN A 213 13.16 -9.71 22.24
CA GLN A 213 14.23 -9.46 23.19
C GLN A 213 13.79 -9.62 24.67
N TYR A 214 12.48 -9.55 24.94
CA TYR A 214 11.89 -9.67 26.27
C TYR A 214 11.08 -10.97 26.46
N SER A 215 11.08 -11.86 25.46
CA SER A 215 10.49 -13.18 25.57
C SER A 215 11.46 -14.17 26.20
N SER A 216 10.97 -15.03 27.09
CA SER A 216 11.78 -16.05 27.75
C SER A 216 12.17 -17.22 26.81
N ASN A 217 11.61 -17.27 25.61
CA ASN A 217 11.83 -18.30 24.58
C ASN A 217 12.46 -17.71 23.31
N ALA A 218 13.28 -16.66 23.41
CA ALA A 218 14.03 -16.13 22.29
C ALA A 218 15.31 -16.89 22.05
#